data_36622e93c548410a3100c1f2f56975b4
#
_entry.id   36622e93c548410a3100c1f2f56975b4
#
_cell.length_a   1.000
_cell.length_b   1.000
_cell.length_c   1.000
_cell.angle_alpha   90.00
_cell.angle_beta   90.00
_cell.angle_gamma   90.00
#
_symmetry.space_group_name_H-M   'P 1'
#
loop_
_entity.id
_entity.type
_entity.pdbx_description
1 polymer ?
#
loop_
_entity_poly.entity_id
_entity_poly.type
_entity_poly.pdbx_seq_one_letter_code
_entity_poly.pdbx_strand_id
1 'polypeptide(L)'
;MVNRPPNSSLPTTSAVVKNDTDIPTTPKPTQTSGKDIKQPLLNGNYFKIFHQNIRSLREKHQELLSHLFPNLPHVLCFTEHHLKAFELQNINIDHYTLGAQFCRTSHAQGGVVIYTHNSLHSTTINLSKFCAEKDIEICAVKLEVQSSVFCIITAYRSPSGKFNHFLETIDAVLQSVYSPSLGIIICGDININYLVINEQRKQLDNLLLLYNLVGVADFPTRLTNTSTTAIDNVFIDVSGFYDYVVTPFPNGLSDHDTQILAFRAWYPGQSPGTKFVR
;
A
#
# COMPACT_ATOMS: atom_id res chain seq x y z
N MET A 1 60.08 57.24 -2.72
CA MET A 1 61.01 56.85 -3.78
C MET A 1 60.96 55.36 -3.94
N VAL A 2 60.34 54.93 -5.05
CA VAL A 2 60.98 54.19 -6.14
C VAL A 2 61.41 52.76 -5.69
N ASN A 3 60.95 51.63 -6.20
CA ASN A 3 60.70 51.15 -7.56
C ASN A 3 59.91 49.84 -7.59
N ARG A 4 59.07 49.70 -8.54
CA ARG A 4 58.67 48.38 -9.12
C ARG A 4 59.73 48.01 -10.17
N PRO A 5 59.95 46.73 -10.50
CA PRO A 5 59.32 45.96 -11.54
C PRO A 5 59.47 44.45 -11.36
N PRO A 6 59.19 43.60 -12.39
CA PRO A 6 58.04 43.45 -13.26
C PRO A 6 57.41 42.02 -13.26
N ASN A 7 56.32 41.88 -14.01
CA ASN A 7 55.58 40.68 -14.39
C ASN A 7 56.43 39.49 -14.82
N SER A 8 55.98 38.26 -14.38
CA SER A 8 56.14 37.06 -15.20
C SER A 8 54.86 36.24 -15.11
N SER A 9 54.26 36.12 -16.25
CA SER A 9 53.11 35.32 -16.59
C SER A 9 53.41 33.81 -16.48
N LEU A 10 52.58 33.04 -15.79
CA LEU A 10 52.52 31.57 -15.90
C LEU A 10 51.11 31.16 -16.29
N PRO A 11 50.95 30.09 -17.08
CA PRO A 11 49.70 29.77 -17.75
C PRO A 11 48.73 29.04 -16.82
N THR A 12 47.48 29.47 -16.86
CA THR A 12 46.32 28.81 -16.24
C THR A 12 45.97 27.57 -17.02
N THR A 13 46.22 26.39 -16.47
CA THR A 13 45.59 25.15 -16.88
C THR A 13 44.32 24.98 -16.05
N SER A 14 43.17 25.22 -16.68
CA SER A 14 41.85 24.90 -16.14
C SER A 14 41.65 23.40 -16.17
N ALA A 15 41.73 22.75 -15.01
CA ALA A 15 41.25 21.38 -14.81
C ALA A 15 39.74 21.43 -14.69
N VAL A 16 39.05 20.91 -15.71
CA VAL A 16 37.60 20.63 -15.69
C VAL A 16 37.41 19.43 -14.78
N VAL A 17 36.91 19.67 -13.57
CA VAL A 17 36.40 18.61 -12.69
C VAL A 17 35.05 18.20 -13.23
N LYS A 18 34.97 17.02 -13.87
CA LYS A 18 33.72 16.36 -14.16
C LYS A 18 33.18 15.77 -12.87
N ASN A 19 32.10 16.33 -12.38
CA ASN A 19 31.29 15.73 -11.34
C ASN A 19 30.37 14.70 -12.00
N ASP A 20 30.83 13.47 -12.12
CA ASP A 20 29.96 12.33 -12.38
C ASP A 20 29.35 11.88 -11.05
N THR A 21 28.19 12.44 -10.73
CA THR A 21 27.28 11.86 -9.73
C THR A 21 26.26 11.01 -10.45
N ASP A 22 26.67 9.83 -10.88
CA ASP A 22 25.73 8.78 -11.29
C ASP A 22 25.05 8.23 -10.03
N ILE A 23 23.87 8.76 -9.74
CA ILE A 23 22.92 8.13 -8.83
C ILE A 23 22.39 6.90 -9.57
N PRO A 24 22.46 5.67 -9.00
CA PRO A 24 21.88 4.50 -9.63
C PRO A 24 20.37 4.72 -9.80
N THR A 25 19.92 4.88 -11.03
CA THR A 25 18.50 4.88 -11.36
C THR A 25 17.96 3.49 -11.11
N THR A 26 17.03 3.36 -10.14
CA THR A 26 16.22 2.17 -9.96
C THR A 26 15.58 1.77 -11.28
N PRO A 27 15.55 0.48 -11.65
CA PRO A 27 14.88 0.03 -12.85
C PRO A 27 13.40 0.43 -12.77
N LYS A 28 12.95 1.27 -13.70
CA LYS A 28 11.54 1.60 -13.86
C LYS A 28 10.79 0.31 -14.20
N PRO A 29 9.66 0.01 -13.52
CA PRO A 29 8.78 -1.05 -13.98
C PRO A 29 8.35 -0.73 -15.42
N THR A 30 8.36 -1.74 -16.27
CA THR A 30 7.95 -1.62 -17.67
C THR A 30 6.49 -1.20 -17.69
N GLN A 31 6.22 0.08 -17.93
CA GLN A 31 4.87 0.59 -18.15
C GLN A 31 4.39 0.06 -19.49
N THR A 32 3.53 -0.94 -19.49
CA THR A 32 2.69 -1.24 -20.64
C THR A 32 1.70 -0.10 -20.80
N SER A 33 1.77 0.57 -21.94
CA SER A 33 0.93 1.70 -22.30
C SER A 33 -0.55 1.37 -22.15
N GLY A 34 -1.31 2.28 -21.51
CA GLY A 34 -2.69 2.15 -21.05
C GLY A 34 -3.79 1.94 -22.08
N LYS A 35 -3.63 1.07 -23.08
CA LYS A 35 -4.68 0.80 -24.08
C LYS A 35 -5.32 -0.59 -24.01
N ASP A 36 -4.78 -1.58 -23.28
CA ASP A 36 -5.31 -2.96 -23.28
C ASP A 36 -5.41 -3.63 -21.88
N ILE A 37 -5.55 -2.87 -20.81
CA ILE A 37 -5.51 -3.39 -19.43
C ILE A 37 -6.80 -4.17 -19.02
N LYS A 38 -7.85 -4.19 -19.84
CA LYS A 38 -9.13 -4.81 -19.46
C LYS A 38 -9.17 -6.35 -19.54
N GLN A 39 -8.23 -7.04 -20.16
CA GLN A 39 -8.31 -8.49 -20.37
C GLN A 39 -7.43 -9.40 -19.49
N PRO A 40 -6.22 -9.05 -19.00
CA PRO A 40 -5.41 -9.99 -18.22
C PRO A 40 -5.97 -10.32 -16.82
N LEU A 41 -6.74 -9.40 -16.22
CA LEU A 41 -7.29 -9.59 -14.86
C LEU A 41 -8.43 -10.63 -14.79
N LEU A 42 -8.98 -11.06 -15.91
CA LEU A 42 -10.16 -11.92 -15.98
C LEU A 42 -9.83 -13.42 -16.05
N ASN A 43 -8.58 -13.80 -16.32
CA ASN A 43 -8.20 -15.21 -16.44
C ASN A 43 -7.67 -15.78 -15.11
N GLY A 44 -8.25 -16.87 -14.67
CA GLY A 44 -8.27 -17.58 -13.40
C GLY A 44 -6.98 -17.86 -12.60
N ASN A 45 -5.83 -17.26 -12.90
CA ASN A 45 -4.55 -17.60 -12.26
C ASN A 45 -3.95 -16.52 -11.35
N TYR A 46 -4.67 -15.42 -11.10
CA TYR A 46 -4.18 -14.33 -10.25
C TYR A 46 -4.86 -14.37 -8.89
N PHE A 47 -4.05 -14.26 -7.84
CA PHE A 47 -4.57 -13.91 -6.51
C PHE A 47 -4.91 -12.43 -6.50
N LYS A 48 -6.13 -12.07 -6.04
CA LYS A 48 -6.65 -10.71 -6.12
C LYS A 48 -7.02 -10.20 -4.75
N ILE A 49 -6.55 -9.00 -4.43
CA ILE A 49 -6.92 -8.23 -3.24
C ILE A 49 -7.61 -6.95 -3.70
N PHE A 50 -8.77 -6.70 -3.15
CA PHE A 50 -9.57 -5.51 -3.39
C PHE A 50 -9.48 -4.61 -2.17
N HIS A 51 -9.12 -3.35 -2.35
CA HIS A 51 -9.18 -2.34 -1.31
C HIS A 51 -10.05 -1.16 -1.74
N GLN A 52 -10.87 -0.66 -0.82
CA GLN A 52 -11.64 0.58 -1.00
C GLN A 52 -11.91 1.26 0.34
N ASN A 53 -11.75 2.60 0.39
CA ASN A 53 -12.43 3.39 1.39
C ASN A 53 -13.91 3.46 1.00
N ILE A 54 -14.75 2.67 1.70
CA ILE A 54 -16.13 2.44 1.30
C ILE A 54 -17.11 3.51 1.82
N ARG A 55 -16.69 4.33 2.81
CA ARG A 55 -17.52 5.35 3.45
C ARG A 55 -18.92 4.83 3.79
N SER A 56 -18.97 3.91 4.76
CA SER A 56 -20.10 3.12 5.20
C SER A 56 -20.35 1.86 4.34
N LEU A 57 -20.29 0.71 4.99
CA LEU A 57 -20.55 -0.59 4.39
C LEU A 57 -22.02 -1.02 4.54
N ARG A 58 -22.79 -0.36 5.44
CA ARG A 58 -24.12 -0.77 5.89
C ARG A 58 -25.07 -1.18 4.75
N GLU A 59 -25.20 -0.34 3.74
CA GLU A 59 -26.17 -0.56 2.64
C GLU A 59 -25.50 -0.94 1.32
N LYS A 60 -24.16 -0.90 1.29
CA LYS A 60 -23.37 -1.09 0.06
C LYS A 60 -22.92 -2.53 -0.16
N HIS A 61 -22.95 -3.37 0.87
CA HIS A 61 -22.42 -4.73 0.80
C HIS A 61 -23.10 -5.62 -0.24
N GLN A 62 -24.41 -5.42 -0.51
CA GLN A 62 -25.13 -6.14 -1.54
C GLN A 62 -24.79 -5.62 -2.95
N GLU A 63 -24.76 -4.31 -3.13
CA GLU A 63 -24.41 -3.67 -4.40
C GLU A 63 -22.95 -3.98 -4.78
N LEU A 64 -22.04 -4.02 -3.81
CA LEU A 64 -20.64 -4.38 -3.99
C LEU A 64 -20.49 -5.71 -4.75
N LEU A 65 -21.22 -6.75 -4.37
CA LEU A 65 -21.14 -8.06 -5.03
C LEU A 65 -21.52 -7.99 -6.51
N SER A 66 -22.50 -7.18 -6.88
CA SER A 66 -22.91 -7.03 -8.28
C SER A 66 -21.79 -6.46 -9.16
N HIS A 67 -20.93 -5.60 -8.59
CA HIS A 67 -19.76 -5.06 -9.28
C HIS A 67 -18.60 -6.07 -9.37
N LEU A 68 -18.49 -6.97 -8.42
CA LEU A 68 -17.40 -7.95 -8.36
C LEU A 68 -17.67 -9.22 -9.17
N PHE A 69 -18.94 -9.57 -9.36
CA PHE A 69 -19.32 -10.79 -10.06
C PHE A 69 -19.04 -10.71 -11.58
N PRO A 70 -18.59 -11.80 -12.26
CA PRO A 70 -18.30 -13.14 -11.73
C PRO A 70 -16.86 -13.30 -11.20
N ASN A 71 -16.03 -12.28 -11.22
CA ASN A 71 -14.60 -12.37 -10.92
C ASN A 71 -14.27 -11.95 -9.48
N LEU A 72 -14.83 -12.67 -8.51
CA LEU A 72 -14.67 -12.35 -7.09
C LEU A 72 -13.19 -12.27 -6.67
N PRO A 73 -12.75 -11.19 -6.00
CA PRO A 73 -11.45 -11.13 -5.37
C PRO A 73 -11.29 -12.16 -4.26
N HIS A 74 -10.06 -12.54 -3.95
CA HIS A 74 -9.78 -13.48 -2.87
C HIS A 74 -9.87 -12.83 -1.48
N VAL A 75 -9.58 -11.53 -1.41
CA VAL A 75 -9.64 -10.74 -0.17
C VAL A 75 -10.27 -9.39 -0.46
N LEU A 76 -11.17 -8.96 0.42
CA LEU A 76 -11.77 -7.62 0.42
C LEU A 76 -11.27 -6.87 1.65
N CYS A 77 -10.69 -5.71 1.44
CA CYS A 77 -10.19 -4.83 2.47
C CYS A 77 -10.97 -3.50 2.40
N PHE A 78 -11.61 -3.11 3.49
CA PHE A 78 -12.33 -1.85 3.54
C PHE A 78 -11.81 -0.96 4.66
N THR A 79 -11.70 0.32 4.36
CA THR A 79 -11.54 1.39 5.33
C THR A 79 -12.82 2.21 5.41
N GLU A 80 -13.03 2.88 6.52
CA GLU A 80 -14.25 3.65 6.82
C GLU A 80 -15.55 2.84 6.65
N HIS A 81 -15.61 1.63 7.21
CA HIS A 81 -16.85 0.84 7.19
C HIS A 81 -17.97 1.44 8.05
N HIS A 82 -17.67 2.35 8.99
CA HIS A 82 -18.59 3.14 9.83
C HIS A 82 -19.53 2.33 10.72
N LEU A 83 -19.20 1.07 11.03
CA LEU A 83 -20.03 0.17 11.83
C LEU A 83 -19.42 -0.06 13.21
N LYS A 84 -20.29 -0.27 14.20
CA LYS A 84 -19.89 -0.83 15.49
C LYS A 84 -19.71 -2.35 15.37
N ALA A 85 -18.98 -2.96 16.31
CA ALA A 85 -18.68 -4.38 16.23
C ALA A 85 -19.91 -5.28 16.12
N PHE A 86 -20.99 -4.97 16.87
CA PHE A 86 -22.23 -5.73 16.82
C PHE A 86 -22.98 -5.56 15.49
N GLU A 87 -22.84 -4.42 14.81
CA GLU A 87 -23.44 -4.17 13.50
C GLU A 87 -22.66 -4.91 12.40
N LEU A 88 -21.34 -4.88 12.48
CA LEU A 88 -20.47 -5.53 11.48
C LEU A 88 -20.66 -7.05 11.46
N GLN A 89 -20.95 -7.67 12.62
CA GLN A 89 -21.26 -9.10 12.71
C GLN A 89 -22.53 -9.50 11.94
N ASN A 90 -23.43 -8.55 11.69
CA ASN A 90 -24.65 -8.77 10.91
C ASN A 90 -24.48 -8.48 9.41
N ILE A 91 -23.32 -7.98 8.98
CA ILE A 91 -23.02 -7.78 7.56
C ILE A 91 -22.58 -9.10 6.96
N ASN A 92 -23.44 -9.66 6.11
CA ASN A 92 -23.12 -10.83 5.31
C ASN A 92 -22.74 -10.40 3.89
N ILE A 93 -21.55 -10.81 3.46
CA ILE A 93 -21.11 -10.68 2.05
C ILE A 93 -21.00 -12.09 1.51
N ASP A 94 -21.90 -12.46 0.59
CA ASP A 94 -21.93 -13.81 0.05
C ASP A 94 -20.56 -14.22 -0.52
N HIS A 95 -20.19 -15.47 -0.30
CA HIS A 95 -18.88 -16.05 -0.63
C HIS A 95 -17.71 -15.60 0.26
N TYR A 96 -17.93 -14.74 1.27
CA TYR A 96 -16.86 -14.24 2.12
C TYR A 96 -17.13 -14.49 3.60
N THR A 97 -16.04 -14.66 4.34
CA THR A 97 -16.05 -14.74 5.81
C THR A 97 -15.29 -13.56 6.37
N LEU A 98 -15.77 -13.01 7.48
CA LEU A 98 -15.09 -11.96 8.22
C LEU A 98 -13.76 -12.48 8.79
N GLY A 99 -12.64 -11.95 8.30
CA GLY A 99 -11.29 -12.37 8.68
C GLY A 99 -10.72 -11.56 9.84
N ALA A 100 -10.81 -10.24 9.78
CA ALA A 100 -10.32 -9.33 10.82
C ALA A 100 -11.04 -7.99 10.78
N GLN A 101 -11.08 -7.29 11.92
CA GLN A 101 -11.74 -5.99 12.02
C GLN A 101 -11.15 -5.11 13.10
N PHE A 102 -11.31 -3.79 12.95
CA PHE A 102 -11.26 -2.81 14.01
C PHE A 102 -12.45 -1.88 13.89
N CYS A 103 -13.23 -1.74 14.95
CA CYS A 103 -14.40 -0.86 15.04
C CYS A 103 -14.17 0.21 16.11
N ARG A 104 -14.47 1.46 15.77
CA ARG A 104 -14.40 2.54 16.75
C ARG A 104 -15.45 2.37 17.85
N THR A 105 -15.05 2.65 19.07
CA THR A 105 -15.92 2.66 20.24
C THR A 105 -16.35 4.07 20.63
N SER A 106 -15.40 5.02 20.62
CA SER A 106 -15.58 6.38 21.14
C SER A 106 -15.98 7.39 20.08
N HIS A 107 -15.58 7.17 18.81
CA HIS A 107 -15.90 8.10 17.73
C HIS A 107 -16.84 7.47 16.71
N ALA A 108 -17.60 8.33 16.01
CA ALA A 108 -18.37 7.92 14.85
C ALA A 108 -17.46 7.77 13.61
N GLN A 109 -17.94 7.04 12.62
CA GLN A 109 -17.24 6.78 11.34
C GLN A 109 -15.94 5.97 11.53
N GLY A 110 -15.09 5.91 10.48
CA GLY A 110 -13.85 5.12 10.51
C GLY A 110 -14.08 3.61 10.54
N GLY A 111 -13.10 2.89 11.08
CA GLY A 111 -13.07 1.44 11.15
C GLY A 111 -12.47 0.79 9.92
N VAL A 112 -11.84 -0.37 10.13
CA VAL A 112 -11.24 -1.18 9.06
C VAL A 112 -11.68 -2.63 9.18
N VAL A 113 -11.84 -3.32 8.05
CA VAL A 113 -12.29 -4.70 8.00
C VAL A 113 -11.69 -5.45 6.83
N ILE A 114 -11.40 -6.73 7.04
CA ILE A 114 -10.95 -7.67 6.02
C ILE A 114 -11.93 -8.83 5.96
N TYR A 115 -12.43 -9.11 4.76
CA TYR A 115 -13.16 -10.31 4.43
C TYR A 115 -12.31 -11.21 3.54
N THR A 116 -12.34 -12.51 3.77
CA THR A 116 -11.62 -13.51 2.97
C THR A 116 -12.60 -14.42 2.26
N HIS A 117 -12.34 -14.76 1.00
CA HIS A 117 -13.20 -15.68 0.24
C HIS A 117 -13.25 -17.05 0.93
N ASN A 118 -14.41 -17.69 0.95
CA ASN A 118 -14.68 -18.93 1.67
C ASN A 118 -13.80 -20.12 1.23
N SER A 119 -13.15 -20.05 0.08
CA SER A 119 -12.19 -21.05 -0.38
C SER A 119 -10.81 -20.94 0.30
N LEU A 120 -10.58 -19.89 1.10
CA LEU A 120 -9.31 -19.64 1.75
C LEU A 120 -9.40 -19.93 3.24
N HIS A 121 -8.30 -20.46 3.78
CA HIS A 121 -8.12 -20.52 5.22
C HIS A 121 -7.32 -19.31 5.70
N SER A 122 -7.92 -18.52 6.59
CA SER A 122 -7.30 -17.31 7.14
C SER A 122 -7.25 -17.37 8.66
N THR A 123 -6.23 -16.76 9.24
CA THR A 123 -6.07 -16.59 10.68
C THR A 123 -5.96 -15.10 11.01
N THR A 124 -6.76 -14.61 11.96
CA THR A 124 -6.69 -13.22 12.41
C THR A 124 -5.38 -12.97 13.16
N ILE A 125 -4.68 -11.89 12.84
CA ILE A 125 -3.56 -11.36 13.62
C ILE A 125 -4.10 -10.27 14.54
N ASN A 126 -3.95 -10.44 15.85
CA ASN A 126 -4.44 -9.45 16.82
C ASN A 126 -3.51 -8.23 16.87
N LEU A 127 -3.94 -7.14 16.25
CA LEU A 127 -3.26 -5.84 16.24
C LEU A 127 -3.98 -4.77 17.09
N SER A 128 -4.97 -5.13 17.89
CA SER A 128 -5.81 -4.19 18.65
C SER A 128 -5.00 -3.25 19.55
N LYS A 129 -3.89 -3.72 20.12
CA LYS A 129 -3.00 -2.92 20.98
C LYS A 129 -2.31 -1.77 20.24
N PHE A 130 -2.27 -1.83 18.93
CA PHE A 130 -1.66 -0.80 18.07
C PHE A 130 -2.69 0.19 17.53
N CYS A 131 -3.98 -0.04 17.76
CA CYS A 131 -5.01 0.84 17.23
C CYS A 131 -5.22 2.05 18.14
N ALA A 132 -5.31 3.22 17.53
CA ALA A 132 -5.74 4.47 18.14
C ALA A 132 -6.73 5.16 17.21
N GLU A 133 -7.98 5.32 17.67
CA GLU A 133 -9.05 5.91 16.84
C GLU A 133 -8.60 7.24 16.25
N LYS A 134 -8.79 7.42 14.95
CA LYS A 134 -8.35 8.53 14.09
C LYS A 134 -6.86 8.54 13.73
N ASP A 135 -5.96 8.22 14.66
CA ASP A 135 -4.52 8.27 14.40
C ASP A 135 -4.08 7.08 13.54
N ILE A 136 -4.48 5.86 13.95
CA ILE A 136 -4.26 4.64 13.18
C ILE A 136 -5.29 3.57 13.56
N GLU A 137 -5.97 3.03 12.59
CA GLU A 137 -6.91 1.93 12.71
C GLU A 137 -6.42 0.81 11.79
N ILE A 138 -6.23 -0.37 12.34
CA ILE A 138 -5.52 -1.43 11.63
C ILE A 138 -6.10 -2.80 12.00
N CYS A 139 -6.22 -3.67 11.02
CA CYS A 139 -6.49 -5.09 11.24
C CYS A 139 -5.69 -5.93 10.24
N ALA A 140 -5.49 -7.21 10.55
CA ALA A 140 -4.69 -8.07 9.70
C ALA A 140 -5.14 -9.53 9.74
N VAL A 141 -4.90 -10.22 8.62
CA VAL A 141 -5.06 -11.66 8.49
C VAL A 141 -3.78 -12.29 7.97
N LYS A 142 -3.50 -13.50 8.43
CA LYS A 142 -2.50 -14.40 7.85
C LYS A 142 -3.22 -15.38 6.94
N LEU A 143 -2.71 -15.55 5.71
CA LEU A 143 -3.23 -16.45 4.70
C LEU A 143 -2.13 -17.38 4.21
N GLU A 144 -2.50 -18.64 3.97
CA GLU A 144 -1.65 -19.59 3.27
C GLU A 144 -2.24 -19.83 1.88
N VAL A 145 -1.46 -19.48 0.84
CA VAL A 145 -1.85 -19.62 -0.55
C VAL A 145 -0.78 -20.40 -1.29
N GLN A 146 -1.13 -21.60 -1.75
CA GLN A 146 -0.15 -22.54 -2.33
C GLN A 146 0.98 -22.83 -1.33
N SER A 147 2.22 -22.48 -1.67
CA SER A 147 3.40 -22.66 -0.81
C SER A 147 3.86 -21.35 -0.13
N SER A 148 3.09 -20.28 -0.27
CA SER A 148 3.44 -18.95 0.24
C SER A 148 2.52 -18.52 1.39
N VAL A 149 3.09 -17.79 2.33
CA VAL A 149 2.37 -17.26 3.49
C VAL A 149 2.34 -15.75 3.38
N PHE A 150 1.15 -15.17 3.52
CA PHE A 150 0.93 -13.73 3.44
C PHE A 150 0.38 -13.16 4.74
N CYS A 151 0.83 -11.97 5.11
CA CYS A 151 0.17 -11.10 6.07
C CYS A 151 -0.47 -9.94 5.30
N ILE A 152 -1.79 -9.90 5.27
CA ILE A 152 -2.55 -8.81 4.64
C ILE A 152 -3.02 -7.89 5.75
N ILE A 153 -2.62 -6.63 5.66
CA ILE A 153 -2.88 -5.58 6.64
C ILE A 153 -3.74 -4.51 5.97
N THR A 154 -4.86 -4.16 6.60
CA THR A 154 -5.65 -2.99 6.19
C THR A 154 -5.47 -1.89 7.22
N ALA A 155 -5.07 -0.69 6.75
CA ALA A 155 -4.75 0.45 7.60
C ALA A 155 -5.56 1.69 7.20
N TYR A 156 -6.03 2.43 8.19
CA TYR A 156 -6.69 3.71 8.01
C TYR A 156 -6.10 4.76 8.94
N ARG A 157 -5.74 5.92 8.40
CA ARG A 157 -5.39 7.12 9.15
C ARG A 157 -6.33 8.25 8.77
N SER A 158 -7.05 8.83 9.72
CA SER A 158 -7.93 9.96 9.37
C SER A 158 -7.11 11.19 8.96
N PRO A 159 -7.68 12.13 8.19
CA PRO A 159 -6.98 13.36 7.80
C PRO A 159 -6.47 14.17 8.99
N SER A 160 -7.15 14.11 10.14
CA SER A 160 -6.76 14.78 11.38
C SER A 160 -5.87 13.95 12.29
N GLY A 161 -5.52 12.70 11.89
CA GLY A 161 -4.70 11.80 12.70
C GLY A 161 -3.25 12.27 12.81
N LYS A 162 -2.65 12.05 13.98
CA LYS A 162 -1.27 12.43 14.28
C LYS A 162 -0.29 11.61 13.45
N PHE A 163 0.38 12.26 12.52
CA PHE A 163 1.26 11.59 11.56
C PHE A 163 2.43 10.86 12.23
N ASN A 164 3.09 11.47 13.21
CA ASN A 164 4.20 10.81 13.90
C ASN A 164 3.75 9.54 14.64
N HIS A 165 2.61 9.60 15.31
CA HIS A 165 2.03 8.43 15.99
C HIS A 165 1.68 7.33 14.98
N PHE A 166 1.16 7.70 13.80
CA PHE A 166 0.93 6.76 12.71
C PHE A 166 2.22 6.07 12.26
N LEU A 167 3.31 6.83 12.02
CA LEU A 167 4.60 6.26 11.62
C LEU A 167 5.17 5.31 12.68
N GLU A 168 5.24 5.74 13.94
CA GLU A 168 5.74 4.93 15.04
C GLU A 168 4.96 3.62 15.19
N THR A 169 3.64 3.71 14.99
CA THR A 169 2.77 2.54 15.09
C THR A 169 2.93 1.59 13.91
N ILE A 170 3.04 2.09 12.68
CA ILE A 170 3.31 1.25 11.50
C ILE A 170 4.63 0.51 11.67
N ASP A 171 5.68 1.19 12.16
CA ASP A 171 6.97 0.55 12.46
C ASP A 171 6.81 -0.58 13.50
N ALA A 172 6.16 -0.29 14.62
CA ALA A 172 5.93 -1.29 15.68
C ALA A 172 5.09 -2.49 15.20
N VAL A 173 4.10 -2.25 14.34
CA VAL A 173 3.31 -3.33 13.71
C VAL A 173 4.21 -4.17 12.81
N LEU A 174 4.96 -3.55 11.92
CA LEU A 174 5.86 -4.26 11.00
C LEU A 174 6.92 -5.06 11.76
N GLN A 175 7.54 -4.50 12.79
CA GLN A 175 8.47 -5.24 13.66
C GLN A 175 7.81 -6.46 14.30
N SER A 176 6.52 -6.38 14.64
CA SER A 176 5.82 -7.49 15.31
C SER A 176 5.43 -8.63 14.37
N VAL A 177 5.27 -8.36 13.08
CA VAL A 177 4.79 -9.35 12.09
C VAL A 177 5.87 -9.77 11.08
N TYR A 178 6.94 -8.98 10.93
CA TYR A 178 7.94 -9.20 9.89
C TYR A 178 8.66 -10.55 10.06
N SER A 179 8.74 -11.27 8.95
CA SER A 179 9.58 -12.46 8.79
C SER A 179 10.05 -12.52 7.33
N PRO A 180 11.29 -12.91 7.05
CA PRO A 180 11.80 -13.02 5.68
C PRO A 180 11.03 -13.99 4.78
N SER A 181 10.29 -14.93 5.37
CA SER A 181 9.45 -15.92 4.64
C SER A 181 7.98 -15.49 4.52
N LEU A 182 7.63 -14.28 4.97
CA LEU A 182 6.27 -13.79 5.00
C LEU A 182 6.08 -12.66 3.97
N GLY A 183 5.19 -12.86 2.99
CA GLY A 183 4.78 -11.80 2.08
C GLY A 183 3.89 -10.79 2.80
N ILE A 184 4.37 -9.57 2.99
CA ILE A 184 3.57 -8.50 3.63
C ILE A 184 2.90 -7.66 2.54
N ILE A 185 1.60 -7.45 2.69
CA ILE A 185 0.79 -6.58 1.87
C ILE A 185 0.05 -5.63 2.80
N ILE A 186 0.26 -4.33 2.63
CA ILE A 186 -0.50 -3.29 3.34
C ILE A 186 -1.36 -2.57 2.31
N CYS A 187 -2.64 -2.46 2.56
CA CYS A 187 -3.53 -1.61 1.77
C CYS A 187 -4.36 -0.72 2.69
N GLY A 188 -4.68 0.48 2.24
CA GLY A 188 -5.46 1.38 3.08
C GLY A 188 -5.52 2.81 2.59
N ASP A 189 -6.41 3.57 3.21
CA ASP A 189 -6.47 5.02 3.11
C ASP A 189 -5.59 5.63 4.21
N ILE A 190 -4.43 6.11 3.81
CA ILE A 190 -3.44 6.68 4.72
C ILE A 190 -3.45 8.21 4.75
N ASN A 191 -4.32 8.83 3.94
CA ASN A 191 -4.46 10.28 3.80
C ASN A 191 -3.14 11.02 3.53
N ILE A 192 -2.25 10.40 2.73
CA ILE A 192 -1.03 11.00 2.19
C ILE A 192 -1.13 10.95 0.67
N ASN A 193 -1.09 12.09 0.01
CA ASN A 193 -1.22 12.14 -1.45
C ASN A 193 0.06 11.65 -2.14
N TYR A 194 -0.02 10.49 -2.79
CA TYR A 194 1.09 9.85 -3.52
C TYR A 194 1.29 10.40 -4.94
N LEU A 195 0.42 11.28 -5.45
CA LEU A 195 0.65 11.98 -6.73
C LEU A 195 1.69 13.09 -6.60
N VAL A 196 2.01 13.51 -5.37
CA VAL A 196 3.01 14.55 -5.10
C VAL A 196 4.05 14.07 -4.09
N ILE A 197 5.28 14.54 -4.27
CA ILE A 197 6.34 14.28 -3.30
C ILE A 197 6.23 15.33 -2.20
N ASN A 198 5.87 14.90 -0.99
CA ASN A 198 5.80 15.73 0.21
C ASN A 198 6.58 15.07 1.37
N GLU A 199 6.74 15.78 2.47
CA GLU A 199 7.55 15.29 3.59
C GLU A 199 6.95 14.05 4.27
N GLN A 200 5.63 13.99 4.42
CA GLN A 200 4.96 12.81 5.00
C GLN A 200 5.16 11.56 4.15
N ARG A 201 5.06 11.70 2.81
CA ARG A 201 5.34 10.60 1.89
C ARG A 201 6.78 10.12 2.01
N LYS A 202 7.77 11.04 2.01
CA LYS A 202 9.18 10.67 2.14
C LYS A 202 9.46 9.91 3.43
N GLN A 203 8.90 10.35 4.55
CA GLN A 203 9.10 9.70 5.84
C GLN A 203 8.47 8.31 5.86
N LEU A 204 7.26 8.15 5.34
CA LEU A 204 6.60 6.85 5.24
C LEU A 204 7.36 5.92 4.28
N ASP A 205 7.75 6.40 3.10
CA ASP A 205 8.51 5.60 2.13
C ASP A 205 9.85 5.14 2.73
N ASN A 206 10.57 6.00 3.44
CA ASN A 206 11.83 5.65 4.12
C ASN A 206 11.63 4.58 5.20
N LEU A 207 10.54 4.66 5.96
CA LEU A 207 10.19 3.64 6.94
C LEU A 207 9.88 2.30 6.26
N LEU A 208 9.03 2.31 5.25
CA LEU A 208 8.59 1.10 4.55
C LEU A 208 9.73 0.39 3.82
N LEU A 209 10.72 1.14 3.31
CA LEU A 209 11.93 0.59 2.70
C LEU A 209 12.77 -0.27 3.66
N LEU A 210 12.71 -0.05 4.97
CA LEU A 210 13.38 -0.92 5.96
C LEU A 210 12.83 -2.35 5.94
N TYR A 211 11.62 -2.52 5.43
CA TYR A 211 10.90 -3.79 5.29
C TYR A 211 10.75 -4.21 3.82
N ASN A 212 11.50 -3.60 2.90
CA ASN A 212 11.40 -3.78 1.44
C ASN A 212 10.02 -3.44 0.85
N LEU A 213 9.20 -2.67 1.54
CA LEU A 213 7.87 -2.30 1.07
C LEU A 213 7.91 -0.99 0.29
N VAL A 214 7.21 -0.94 -0.84
CA VAL A 214 7.02 0.26 -1.65
C VAL A 214 5.56 0.45 -2.01
N GLY A 215 5.11 1.69 -2.12
CA GLY A 215 3.77 2.03 -2.60
C GLY A 215 3.67 1.83 -4.11
N VAL A 216 2.67 1.08 -4.57
CA VAL A 216 2.52 0.67 -5.97
C VAL A 216 1.26 1.23 -6.65
N ALA A 217 0.39 1.97 -5.94
CA ALA A 217 -0.70 2.72 -6.55
C ALA A 217 -0.22 4.15 -6.89
N ASP A 218 0.03 4.41 -8.18
CA ASP A 218 0.55 5.68 -8.72
C ASP A 218 -0.50 6.46 -9.54
N PHE A 219 -1.76 6.12 -9.36
CA PHE A 219 -2.92 6.71 -10.03
C PHE A 219 -3.85 7.38 -9.01
N PRO A 220 -4.73 8.30 -9.45
CA PRO A 220 -5.74 8.88 -8.57
C PRO A 220 -6.64 7.82 -7.93
N THR A 221 -6.85 7.94 -6.61
CA THR A 221 -7.73 7.04 -5.85
C THR A 221 -8.93 7.78 -5.26
N ARG A 222 -8.88 9.11 -5.21
CA ARG A 222 -10.00 9.94 -4.79
C ARG A 222 -10.19 11.11 -5.73
N LEU A 223 -11.40 11.20 -6.26
CA LEU A 223 -11.82 12.24 -7.19
C LEU A 223 -12.96 13.05 -6.57
N THR A 224 -12.77 14.36 -6.47
CA THR A 224 -13.82 15.31 -6.06
C THR A 224 -13.95 16.40 -7.11
N ASN A 225 -14.98 17.24 -7.02
CA ASN A 225 -15.15 18.37 -7.94
C ASN A 225 -13.97 19.36 -7.92
N THR A 226 -13.15 19.36 -6.87
CA THR A 226 -12.09 20.34 -6.64
C THR A 226 -10.71 19.75 -6.50
N SER A 227 -10.58 18.41 -6.39
CA SER A 227 -9.30 17.77 -6.15
C SER A 227 -9.20 16.38 -6.74
N THR A 228 -7.96 16.02 -7.13
CA THR A 228 -7.57 14.69 -7.58
C THR A 228 -6.39 14.26 -6.72
N THR A 229 -6.53 13.16 -5.97
CA THR A 229 -5.50 12.69 -5.04
C THR A 229 -5.35 11.17 -5.07
N ALA A 230 -4.17 10.66 -4.73
CA ALA A 230 -3.92 9.25 -4.44
C ALA A 230 -3.61 9.11 -2.95
N ILE A 231 -4.65 9.02 -2.13
CA ILE A 231 -4.54 8.93 -0.67
C ILE A 231 -4.73 7.51 -0.15
N ASP A 232 -5.24 6.63 -0.99
CA ASP A 232 -5.25 5.19 -0.79
C ASP A 232 -4.05 4.58 -1.49
N ASN A 233 -3.43 3.58 -0.89
CA ASN A 233 -2.29 2.91 -1.52
C ASN A 233 -2.23 1.42 -1.17
N VAL A 234 -1.42 0.69 -1.95
CA VAL A 234 -1.03 -0.69 -1.72
C VAL A 234 0.48 -0.73 -1.61
N PHE A 235 1.01 -1.28 -0.53
CA PHE A 235 2.44 -1.41 -0.27
C PHE A 235 2.83 -2.88 -0.26
N ILE A 236 3.82 -3.25 -1.07
CA ILE A 236 4.30 -4.62 -1.23
C ILE A 236 5.83 -4.66 -1.40
N ASP A 237 6.43 -5.80 -1.11
CA ASP A 237 7.80 -6.11 -1.52
C ASP A 237 7.83 -6.51 -2.99
N VAL A 238 8.09 -5.54 -3.88
CA VAL A 238 8.09 -5.75 -5.33
C VAL A 238 9.14 -6.76 -5.80
N SER A 239 10.16 -7.05 -5.00
CA SER A 239 11.17 -8.05 -5.34
C SER A 239 10.67 -9.49 -5.16
N GLY A 240 9.69 -9.67 -4.26
CA GLY A 240 9.07 -10.96 -3.97
C GLY A 240 7.86 -11.27 -4.83
N PHE A 241 7.14 -10.26 -5.32
CA PHE A 241 5.92 -10.46 -6.10
C PHE A 241 6.24 -10.63 -7.59
N TYR A 242 5.92 -11.81 -8.12
CA TYR A 242 6.06 -12.10 -9.54
C TYR A 242 4.77 -11.79 -10.28
N ASP A 243 4.90 -11.09 -11.41
CA ASP A 243 3.79 -10.75 -12.32
C ASP A 243 2.59 -10.12 -11.56
N TYR A 244 2.83 -8.97 -10.93
CA TYR A 244 1.79 -8.22 -10.25
C TYR A 244 1.33 -7.00 -11.06
N VAL A 245 0.09 -6.60 -10.82
CA VAL A 245 -0.49 -5.37 -11.35
C VAL A 245 -1.40 -4.74 -10.31
N VAL A 246 -1.39 -3.42 -10.23
CA VAL A 246 -2.38 -2.66 -9.44
C VAL A 246 -3.19 -1.79 -10.38
N THR A 247 -4.51 -1.89 -10.29
CA THR A 247 -5.41 -1.15 -11.18
C THR A 247 -6.50 -0.44 -10.39
N PRO A 248 -6.92 0.76 -10.81
CA PRO A 248 -8.12 1.38 -10.30
C PRO A 248 -9.36 0.64 -10.82
N PHE A 249 -10.41 0.59 -10.00
CA PHE A 249 -11.71 0.06 -10.36
C PHE A 249 -12.80 0.99 -9.83
N PRO A 250 -13.22 1.99 -10.61
CA PRO A 250 -14.32 2.86 -10.24
C PRO A 250 -15.64 2.09 -10.23
N ASN A 251 -16.30 2.02 -9.09
CA ASN A 251 -17.58 1.32 -8.92
C ASN A 251 -18.73 2.26 -8.46
N GLY A 252 -18.41 3.52 -8.19
CA GLY A 252 -19.41 4.51 -7.78
C GLY A 252 -19.91 4.37 -6.33
N LEU A 253 -19.44 3.38 -5.57
CA LEU A 253 -19.88 3.16 -4.19
C LEU A 253 -19.35 4.20 -3.20
N SER A 254 -18.28 4.93 -3.56
CA SER A 254 -17.63 5.94 -2.74
C SER A 254 -17.02 7.02 -3.63
N ASP A 255 -16.61 8.16 -3.07
CA ASP A 255 -15.75 9.14 -3.72
C ASP A 255 -14.27 8.66 -3.80
N HIS A 256 -13.99 7.46 -3.27
CA HIS A 256 -12.74 6.76 -3.44
C HIS A 256 -12.90 5.60 -4.43
N ASP A 257 -12.07 5.59 -5.46
CA ASP A 257 -11.95 4.46 -6.37
C ASP A 257 -11.24 3.29 -5.69
N THR A 258 -11.64 2.10 -6.08
CA THR A 258 -11.00 0.87 -5.60
C THR A 258 -9.61 0.68 -6.17
N GLN A 259 -8.72 0.05 -5.41
CA GLN A 259 -7.46 -0.48 -5.89
C GLN A 259 -7.54 -2.01 -5.88
N ILE A 260 -7.27 -2.64 -7.03
CA ILE A 260 -7.17 -4.09 -7.15
C ILE A 260 -5.71 -4.46 -7.37
N LEU A 261 -5.10 -5.10 -6.37
CA LEU A 261 -3.83 -5.80 -6.53
C LEU A 261 -4.11 -7.20 -7.05
N ALA A 262 -3.49 -7.57 -8.16
CA ALA A 262 -3.51 -8.92 -8.69
C ALA A 262 -2.08 -9.41 -8.92
N PHE A 263 -1.75 -10.65 -8.50
CA PHE A 263 -0.43 -11.25 -8.67
C PHE A 263 -0.53 -12.76 -8.85
N ARG A 264 0.47 -13.38 -9.50
CA ARG A 264 0.49 -14.84 -9.72
C ARG A 264 1.19 -15.61 -8.62
N ALA A 265 2.33 -15.12 -8.17
CA ALA A 265 3.13 -15.78 -7.15
C ALA A 265 3.93 -14.76 -6.34
N TRP A 266 4.33 -15.18 -5.18
CA TRP A 266 5.29 -14.47 -4.34
C TRP A 266 6.39 -15.45 -3.91
N TYR A 267 7.62 -15.00 -3.98
CA TYR A 267 8.79 -15.72 -3.47
C TYR A 267 9.51 -14.82 -2.47
N PRO A 268 9.98 -15.37 -1.33
CA PRO A 268 10.82 -14.60 -0.44
C PRO A 268 11.99 -14.02 -1.23
N GLY A 269 12.14 -12.71 -1.22
CA GLY A 269 13.20 -12.03 -1.95
C GLY A 269 14.54 -12.62 -1.55
N GLN A 270 15.37 -13.01 -2.52
CA GLN A 270 16.76 -13.26 -2.24
C GLN A 270 17.33 -11.92 -1.78
N SER A 271 17.72 -11.84 -0.51
CA SER A 271 18.52 -10.70 -0.04
C SER A 271 19.60 -10.44 -1.09
N PRO A 272 19.77 -9.19 -1.57
CA PRO A 272 20.85 -8.89 -2.50
C PRO A 272 22.12 -9.40 -1.83
N GLY A 273 22.65 -10.51 -2.35
CA GLY A 273 23.80 -11.16 -1.77
C GLY A 273 24.91 -10.12 -1.67
N THR A 274 25.30 -9.79 -0.46
CA THR A 274 26.48 -8.97 -0.20
C THR A 274 27.64 -9.72 -0.82
N LYS A 275 27.98 -9.40 -2.08
CA LYS A 275 29.22 -9.84 -2.69
C LYS A 275 30.33 -9.12 -1.94
N PHE A 276 30.81 -9.74 -0.88
CA PHE A 276 32.13 -9.39 -0.37
C PHE A 276 33.15 -9.77 -1.46
N VAL A 277 33.59 -8.77 -2.22
CA VAL A 277 34.77 -8.91 -3.06
C VAL A 277 35.95 -9.00 -2.08
N ARG A 278 36.64 -10.14 -2.08
CA ARG A 278 37.93 -10.32 -1.43
C ARG A 278 39.02 -9.66 -2.26
#